data_c33cf6670cb006044630392f6f1da2ca
#
_entry.id   c33cf6670cb006044630392f6f1da2ca
#
_cell.length_a   1.000
_cell.length_b   1.000
_cell.length_c   1.000
_cell.angle_alpha   90.00
_cell.angle_beta   90.00
_cell.angle_gamma   90.00
#
_symmetry.space_group_name_H-M   'P 1'
#
loop_
_entity.id
_entity.type
_entity.pdbx_description
1 polymer ?
#
loop_
_entity_poly.entity_id
_entity_poly.type
_entity_poly.pdbx_seq_one_letter_code
_entity_poly.pdbx_strand_id
1 'polypeptide(L)'
;MNKTGYILAIARGHNAGACLLKDGKIVFSIEEERFSRRKYDGGPYAAMIKTLDYTDKIDALVVAHTQNLQDTAGKVDYSGDDVYTGIARKLKLISPYGTSGFGAQHPQVHDLSSIHHKLHASCAFYRSGFDRAVAVIADGAGTFFPLNNERQESVIGYEVESVFSCEYPANISTIYKHMGTRDIMQFYEGPISMDDPLTGPENFYTIITDRAGITKTYEAVTNYCGFTE
;
A
#
# COMPACT_ATOMS: atom_id res chain seq x y z
N MET A 1 -0.47 -13.45 25.17
CA MET A 1 -0.86 -14.22 23.97
C MET A 1 0.42 -14.79 23.36
N ASN A 2 0.48 -16.10 23.10
CA ASN A 2 1.61 -16.66 22.39
C ASN A 2 1.59 -16.10 20.96
N LYS A 3 2.63 -15.37 20.56
CA LYS A 3 2.80 -14.92 19.19
C LYS A 3 2.91 -16.15 18.29
N THR A 4 2.15 -16.18 17.23
CA THR A 4 2.15 -17.30 16.27
C THR A 4 3.28 -17.17 15.25
N GLY A 5 3.87 -15.98 15.13
CA GLY A 5 4.87 -15.64 14.12
C GLY A 5 4.29 -15.47 12.71
N TYR A 6 2.96 -15.51 12.53
CA TYR A 6 2.31 -15.38 11.23
C TYR A 6 1.85 -13.95 10.96
N ILE A 7 2.19 -13.43 9.78
CA ILE A 7 1.71 -12.15 9.24
C ILE A 7 1.07 -12.42 7.89
N LEU A 8 -0.20 -12.04 7.73
CA LEU A 8 -0.88 -12.06 6.45
C LEU A 8 -0.85 -10.65 5.84
N ALA A 9 -0.21 -10.51 4.70
CA ALA A 9 -0.24 -9.30 3.90
C ALA A 9 -1.19 -9.48 2.71
N ILE A 10 -2.02 -8.49 2.42
CA ILE A 10 -2.90 -8.47 1.27
C ILE A 10 -2.67 -7.21 0.44
N ALA A 11 -2.73 -7.36 -0.88
CA ALA A 11 -2.86 -6.28 -1.83
C ALA A 11 -4.28 -6.31 -2.41
N ARG A 12 -4.89 -5.15 -2.56
CA ARG A 12 -6.21 -4.98 -3.17
C ARG A 12 -6.12 -4.07 -4.39
N GLY A 13 -7.17 -3.98 -5.19
CA GLY A 13 -7.15 -3.32 -6.48
C GLY A 13 -6.80 -4.31 -7.59
N HIS A 14 -6.48 -3.83 -8.78
CA HIS A 14 -6.04 -4.73 -9.86
C HIS A 14 -4.84 -5.57 -9.38
N ASN A 15 -4.78 -6.85 -9.75
CA ASN A 15 -3.76 -7.80 -9.28
C ASN A 15 -3.81 -8.03 -7.75
N ALA A 16 -5.00 -8.12 -7.20
CA ALA A 16 -5.16 -8.45 -5.78
C ALA A 16 -4.51 -9.79 -5.44
N GLY A 17 -3.99 -9.91 -4.24
CA GLY A 17 -3.33 -11.13 -3.80
C GLY A 17 -3.06 -11.14 -2.30
N ALA A 18 -2.54 -12.26 -1.83
CA ALA A 18 -2.14 -12.44 -0.45
C ALA A 18 -0.77 -13.09 -0.33
N CYS A 19 -0.05 -12.72 0.71
CA CYS A 19 1.22 -13.28 1.09
C CYS A 19 1.21 -13.61 2.57
N LEU A 20 1.48 -14.85 2.92
CA LEU A 20 1.62 -15.28 4.31
C LEU A 20 3.09 -15.44 4.65
N LEU A 21 3.51 -14.78 5.72
CA LEU A 21 4.84 -14.92 6.29
C LEU A 21 4.74 -15.69 7.62
N LYS A 22 5.76 -16.51 7.91
CA LYS A 22 6.00 -17.10 9.21
C LYS A 22 7.43 -16.82 9.63
N ASP A 23 7.61 -16.15 10.75
CA ASP A 23 8.93 -15.83 11.32
C ASP A 23 9.85 -15.16 10.26
N GLY A 24 9.30 -14.25 9.47
CA GLY A 24 10.01 -13.51 8.42
C GLY A 24 10.23 -14.26 7.10
N LYS A 25 9.75 -15.53 7.00
CA LYS A 25 9.86 -16.32 5.76
C LYS A 25 8.51 -16.41 5.06
N ILE A 26 8.54 -16.29 3.73
CA ILE A 26 7.33 -16.43 2.91
C ILE A 26 6.90 -17.91 2.93
N VAL A 27 5.66 -18.15 3.39
CA VAL A 27 4.99 -19.46 3.37
C VAL A 27 4.28 -19.67 2.03
N PHE A 28 3.51 -18.65 1.61
CA PHE A 28 2.96 -18.55 0.27
C PHE A 28 2.82 -17.11 -0.18
N SER A 29 2.78 -16.90 -1.49
CA SER A 29 2.39 -15.63 -2.12
C SER A 29 1.61 -15.98 -3.39
N ILE A 30 0.39 -15.45 -3.53
CA ILE A 30 -0.51 -15.82 -4.62
C ILE A 30 -1.46 -14.67 -4.98
N GLU A 31 -1.69 -14.49 -6.26
CA GLU A 31 -2.67 -13.55 -6.78
C GLU A 31 -4.06 -14.18 -6.82
N GLU A 32 -5.10 -13.37 -6.58
CA GLU A 32 -6.50 -13.80 -6.60
C GLU A 32 -6.91 -14.38 -7.97
N GLU A 33 -6.37 -13.83 -9.05
CA GLU A 33 -6.67 -14.32 -10.41
C GLU A 33 -6.30 -15.79 -10.63
N ARG A 34 -5.41 -16.37 -9.81
CA ARG A 34 -5.07 -17.81 -9.87
C ARG A 34 -6.24 -18.68 -9.42
N PHE A 35 -7.08 -18.17 -8.53
CA PHE A 35 -8.28 -18.84 -8.06
C PHE A 35 -9.50 -18.47 -8.90
N SER A 36 -9.76 -17.18 -9.08
CA SER A 36 -10.97 -16.68 -9.74
C SER A 36 -10.96 -16.85 -11.26
N ARG A 37 -9.78 -17.01 -11.87
CA ARG A 37 -9.57 -17.03 -13.33
C ARG A 37 -10.02 -15.76 -14.02
N ARG A 38 -10.13 -14.67 -13.27
CA ARG A 38 -10.44 -13.34 -13.78
C ARG A 38 -9.19 -12.49 -13.77
N LYS A 39 -8.84 -11.95 -14.94
CA LYS A 39 -7.71 -11.01 -15.05
C LYS A 39 -8.04 -9.73 -14.27
N TYR A 40 -7.06 -9.20 -13.55
CA TYR A 40 -7.20 -7.97 -12.74
C TYR A 40 -8.27 -8.06 -11.63
N ASP A 41 -8.50 -9.24 -11.07
CA ASP A 41 -9.43 -9.39 -9.94
C ASP A 41 -8.95 -8.58 -8.73
N GLY A 42 -9.81 -7.69 -8.24
CA GLY A 42 -9.46 -6.66 -7.26
C GLY A 42 -9.66 -7.04 -5.80
N GLY A 43 -10.23 -8.21 -5.51
CA GLY A 43 -10.55 -8.63 -4.14
C GLY A 43 -9.78 -9.89 -3.73
N PRO A 44 -8.85 -9.86 -2.76
CA PRO A 44 -7.98 -11.01 -2.41
C PRO A 44 -8.69 -12.07 -1.56
N TYR A 45 -9.94 -12.41 -1.86
CA TYR A 45 -10.78 -13.21 -0.95
C TYR A 45 -10.39 -14.68 -0.87
N ALA A 46 -10.21 -15.34 -2.00
CA ALA A 46 -9.77 -16.74 -2.02
C ALA A 46 -8.32 -16.85 -1.56
N ALA A 47 -7.49 -15.87 -1.92
CA ALA A 47 -6.12 -15.78 -1.44
C ALA A 47 -6.04 -15.64 0.09
N MET A 48 -6.94 -14.86 0.71
CA MET A 48 -7.05 -14.78 2.18
C MET A 48 -7.51 -16.11 2.80
N ILE A 49 -8.49 -16.78 2.21
CA ILE A 49 -9.00 -18.07 2.68
C ILE A 49 -7.89 -19.12 2.65
N LYS A 50 -7.01 -19.08 1.66
CA LYS A 50 -5.87 -20.00 1.57
C LYS A 50 -4.97 -19.99 2.81
N THR A 51 -4.98 -18.93 3.60
CA THR A 51 -4.25 -18.86 4.88
C THR A 51 -4.64 -20.02 5.81
N LEU A 52 -5.89 -20.47 5.76
CA LEU A 52 -6.39 -21.55 6.61
C LEU A 52 -5.74 -22.92 6.34
N ASP A 53 -5.09 -23.08 5.18
CA ASP A 53 -4.30 -24.30 4.89
C ASP A 53 -3.03 -24.38 5.76
N TYR A 54 -2.62 -23.26 6.37
CA TYR A 54 -1.34 -23.14 7.09
C TYR A 54 -1.51 -22.76 8.56
N THR A 55 -2.51 -21.96 8.88
CA THR A 55 -2.75 -21.47 10.24
C THR A 55 -4.21 -21.05 10.45
N ASP A 56 -4.70 -21.20 11.68
CA ASP A 56 -6.01 -20.72 12.12
C ASP A 56 -5.93 -19.33 12.81
N LYS A 57 -4.72 -18.77 12.94
CA LYS A 57 -4.50 -17.45 13.57
C LYS A 57 -3.31 -16.74 12.97
N ILE A 58 -3.39 -15.41 12.94
CA ILE A 58 -2.29 -14.53 12.54
C ILE A 58 -2.05 -13.49 13.64
N ASP A 59 -0.83 -12.98 13.73
CA ASP A 59 -0.47 -11.89 14.65
C ASP A 59 -0.85 -10.53 14.07
N ALA A 60 -0.76 -10.38 12.73
CA ALA A 60 -1.10 -9.15 12.04
C ALA A 60 -1.69 -9.41 10.66
N LEU A 61 -2.64 -8.58 10.27
CA LEU A 61 -3.12 -8.38 8.91
C LEU A 61 -2.55 -7.06 8.39
N VAL A 62 -1.78 -7.12 7.31
CA VAL A 62 -1.20 -5.94 6.66
C VAL A 62 -1.94 -5.70 5.34
N VAL A 63 -2.39 -4.48 5.10
CA VAL A 63 -3.12 -4.12 3.89
C VAL A 63 -2.32 -3.09 3.10
N ALA A 64 -2.05 -3.42 1.84
CA ALA A 64 -1.37 -2.57 0.88
C ALA A 64 -2.36 -2.09 -0.20
N HIS A 65 -2.36 -0.82 -0.48
CA HIS A 65 -3.09 -0.17 -1.57
C HIS A 65 -2.60 1.28 -1.74
N THR A 66 -3.18 2.00 -2.67
CA THR A 66 -2.92 3.44 -2.88
C THR A 66 -3.91 4.35 -2.13
N GLN A 67 -4.94 3.80 -1.54
CA GLN A 67 -6.01 4.52 -0.85
C GLN A 67 -6.32 3.87 0.49
N ASN A 68 -6.69 4.70 1.48
CA ASN A 68 -7.02 4.29 2.83
C ASN A 68 -8.18 3.27 2.87
N LEU A 69 -8.09 2.29 3.76
CA LEU A 69 -9.12 1.27 3.97
C LEU A 69 -10.48 1.87 4.39
N GLN A 70 -10.45 2.87 5.26
CA GLN A 70 -11.67 3.47 5.79
C GLN A 70 -12.48 4.21 4.73
N ASP A 71 -11.78 4.76 3.72
CA ASP A 71 -12.40 5.54 2.66
C ASP A 71 -12.93 4.67 1.52
N THR A 72 -12.26 3.54 1.23
CA THR A 72 -12.49 2.80 -0.02
C THR A 72 -13.00 1.37 0.15
N ALA A 73 -12.75 0.73 1.29
CA ALA A 73 -13.25 -0.61 1.53
C ALA A 73 -14.74 -0.59 1.95
N GLY A 74 -15.52 -1.49 1.37
CA GLY A 74 -16.90 -1.72 1.81
C GLY A 74 -16.95 -2.20 3.26
N LYS A 75 -18.07 -1.97 3.93
CA LYS A 75 -18.30 -2.49 5.29
C LYS A 75 -18.94 -3.87 5.22
N VAL A 76 -18.56 -4.77 6.15
CA VAL A 76 -19.13 -6.12 6.22
C VAL A 76 -20.48 -6.11 6.92
N ASP A 77 -20.58 -5.32 7.99
CA ASP A 77 -21.77 -5.20 8.84
C ASP A 77 -21.72 -3.89 9.65
N TYR A 78 -22.61 -3.80 10.65
CA TYR A 78 -22.71 -2.64 11.54
C TYR A 78 -21.55 -2.51 12.56
N SER A 79 -20.57 -3.42 12.57
CA SER A 79 -19.41 -3.33 13.44
C SER A 79 -18.47 -2.15 13.11
N GLY A 80 -18.58 -1.62 11.90
CA GLY A 80 -17.71 -0.58 11.38
C GLY A 80 -16.41 -1.10 10.76
N ASP A 81 -16.21 -2.41 10.73
CA ASP A 81 -15.05 -3.00 10.07
C ASP A 81 -15.10 -2.79 8.55
N ASP A 82 -13.93 -2.58 7.96
CA ASP A 82 -13.77 -2.73 6.53
C ASP A 82 -13.92 -4.21 6.12
N VAL A 83 -14.12 -4.45 4.83
CA VAL A 83 -14.41 -5.80 4.32
C VAL A 83 -13.29 -6.81 4.63
N TYR A 84 -12.03 -6.40 4.61
CA TYR A 84 -10.90 -7.31 4.82
C TYR A 84 -10.71 -7.66 6.30
N THR A 85 -10.82 -6.67 7.19
CA THR A 85 -10.84 -6.88 8.64
C THR A 85 -12.02 -7.78 9.02
N GLY A 86 -13.21 -7.53 8.47
CA GLY A 86 -14.41 -8.32 8.71
C GLY A 86 -14.25 -9.78 8.25
N ILE A 87 -13.65 -10.02 7.07
CA ILE A 87 -13.37 -11.37 6.57
C ILE A 87 -12.37 -12.07 7.49
N ALA A 88 -11.24 -11.43 7.82
CA ALA A 88 -10.23 -12.03 8.71
C ALA A 88 -10.82 -12.41 10.08
N ARG A 89 -11.73 -11.57 10.60
CA ARG A 89 -12.47 -11.86 11.84
C ARG A 89 -13.45 -13.03 11.67
N LYS A 90 -14.22 -13.07 10.60
CA LYS A 90 -15.15 -14.17 10.29
C LYS A 90 -14.41 -15.51 10.12
N LEU A 91 -13.22 -15.48 9.53
CA LEU A 91 -12.34 -16.64 9.41
C LEU A 91 -11.63 -16.99 10.72
N LYS A 92 -11.82 -16.20 11.78
CA LYS A 92 -11.16 -16.34 13.10
C LYS A 92 -9.63 -16.21 13.06
N LEU A 93 -9.09 -15.65 11.99
CA LEU A 93 -7.65 -15.40 11.85
C LEU A 93 -7.15 -14.34 12.83
N ILE A 94 -7.97 -13.33 13.14
CA ILE A 94 -7.70 -12.28 14.11
C ILE A 94 -8.71 -12.33 15.27
N SER A 95 -8.42 -11.61 16.35
CA SER A 95 -9.28 -11.55 17.52
C SER A 95 -10.71 -11.07 17.15
N PRO A 96 -11.76 -11.67 17.71
CA PRO A 96 -13.12 -11.18 17.55
C PRO A 96 -13.34 -9.83 18.26
N TYR A 97 -12.45 -9.46 19.18
CA TYR A 97 -12.50 -8.24 19.96
C TYR A 97 -11.34 -7.34 19.56
N GLY A 98 -11.56 -6.05 19.47
CA GLY A 98 -10.44 -5.15 19.19
C GLY A 98 -10.77 -3.83 18.53
N THR A 99 -12.01 -3.62 18.11
CA THR A 99 -12.48 -2.29 17.72
C THR A 99 -13.21 -1.63 18.88
N SER A 100 -12.79 -0.45 19.25
CA SER A 100 -13.40 0.33 20.34
C SER A 100 -14.38 1.37 19.80
N GLY A 101 -15.24 0.98 18.86
CA GLY A 101 -16.25 1.86 18.29
C GLY A 101 -16.20 1.99 16.77
N PHE A 102 -17.20 2.65 16.23
CA PHE A 102 -17.37 2.84 14.80
C PHE A 102 -16.19 3.63 14.20
N GLY A 103 -15.53 3.06 13.20
CA GLY A 103 -14.38 3.67 12.54
C GLY A 103 -13.02 3.47 13.21
N ALA A 104 -12.95 2.80 14.37
CA ALA A 104 -11.67 2.44 14.97
C ALA A 104 -11.03 1.28 14.21
N GLN A 105 -9.72 1.39 13.93
CA GLN A 105 -8.97 0.32 13.31
C GLN A 105 -8.72 -0.83 14.29
N HIS A 106 -8.87 -2.07 13.82
CA HIS A 106 -8.57 -3.25 14.63
C HIS A 106 -7.07 -3.29 14.97
N PRO A 107 -6.68 -3.58 16.24
CA PRO A 107 -5.27 -3.50 16.68
C PRO A 107 -4.32 -4.48 15.98
N GLN A 108 -4.83 -5.53 15.34
CA GLN A 108 -4.03 -6.46 14.53
C GLN A 108 -4.03 -6.11 13.04
N VAL A 109 -4.66 -5.00 12.63
CA VAL A 109 -4.73 -4.58 11.23
C VAL A 109 -3.88 -3.35 11.02
N HIS A 110 -2.97 -3.42 10.08
CA HIS A 110 -2.07 -2.33 9.69
C HIS A 110 -2.40 -1.90 8.26
N ASP A 111 -2.98 -0.71 8.12
CA ASP A 111 -3.21 -0.09 6.82
C ASP A 111 -1.95 0.68 6.43
N LEU A 112 -1.26 0.20 5.41
CA LEU A 112 -0.03 0.77 4.86
C LEU A 112 -0.25 1.49 3.52
N SER A 113 -1.49 1.86 3.21
CA SER A 113 -1.81 2.53 1.94
C SER A 113 -1.15 3.90 1.80
N SER A 114 -0.82 4.58 2.91
CA SER A 114 -0.15 5.89 2.90
C SER A 114 1.33 5.83 2.50
N ILE A 115 1.92 4.64 2.40
CA ILE A 115 3.34 4.45 2.08
C ILE A 115 3.56 3.51 0.90
N HIS A 116 2.71 3.58 -0.12
CA HIS A 116 2.69 2.66 -1.26
C HIS A 116 4.07 2.54 -1.95
N HIS A 117 4.70 3.65 -2.30
CA HIS A 117 6.05 3.61 -2.90
C HIS A 117 7.11 3.03 -1.95
N LYS A 118 6.99 3.26 -0.64
CA LYS A 118 7.88 2.63 0.34
C LYS A 118 7.70 1.11 0.39
N LEU A 119 6.48 0.60 0.17
CA LEU A 119 6.24 -0.84 0.05
C LEU A 119 6.92 -1.44 -1.19
N HIS A 120 6.88 -0.74 -2.34
CA HIS A 120 7.65 -1.14 -3.52
C HIS A 120 9.15 -1.15 -3.25
N ALA A 121 9.68 -0.09 -2.63
CA ALA A 121 11.08 -0.01 -2.24
C ALA A 121 11.49 -1.15 -1.30
N SER A 122 10.65 -1.44 -0.29
CA SER A 122 10.86 -2.55 0.64
C SER A 122 10.91 -3.89 -0.08
N CYS A 123 9.95 -4.16 -0.95
CA CYS A 123 9.89 -5.39 -1.72
C CYS A 123 11.16 -5.59 -2.58
N ALA A 124 11.61 -4.56 -3.28
CA ALA A 124 12.82 -4.60 -4.08
C ALA A 124 14.07 -4.78 -3.22
N PHE A 125 14.21 -3.99 -2.16
CA PHE A 125 15.39 -3.98 -1.28
C PHE A 125 15.60 -5.31 -0.58
N TYR A 126 14.59 -5.84 0.13
CA TYR A 126 14.74 -7.10 0.88
C TYR A 126 14.93 -8.33 -0.01
N ARG A 127 14.65 -8.23 -1.29
CA ARG A 127 14.91 -9.30 -2.26
C ARG A 127 16.22 -9.12 -3.02
N SER A 128 16.84 -7.97 -2.96
CA SER A 128 18.08 -7.66 -3.69
C SER A 128 19.31 -8.37 -3.13
N GLY A 129 19.29 -8.68 -1.83
CA GLY A 129 20.47 -9.18 -1.10
C GLY A 129 21.50 -8.11 -0.75
N PHE A 130 21.21 -6.83 -0.96
CA PHE A 130 22.07 -5.74 -0.53
C PHE A 130 21.84 -5.39 0.94
N ASP A 131 22.91 -5.05 1.67
CA ASP A 131 22.81 -4.50 3.03
C ASP A 131 22.45 -3.01 3.01
N ARG A 132 22.84 -2.30 1.95
CA ARG A 132 22.54 -0.88 1.73
C ARG A 132 22.28 -0.62 0.25
N ALA A 133 21.27 0.18 -0.06
CA ALA A 133 20.93 0.56 -1.42
C ALA A 133 20.17 1.89 -1.48
N VAL A 134 20.12 2.47 -2.67
CA VAL A 134 19.12 3.47 -3.02
C VAL A 134 18.05 2.77 -3.86
N ALA A 135 16.79 2.91 -3.44
CA ALA A 135 15.66 2.43 -4.22
C ALA A 135 15.00 3.61 -4.95
N VAL A 136 14.82 3.46 -6.26
CA VAL A 136 14.09 4.42 -7.11
C VAL A 136 12.81 3.75 -7.56
N ILE A 137 11.69 4.37 -7.23
CA ILE A 137 10.36 3.91 -7.60
C ILE A 137 9.79 4.87 -8.63
N ALA A 138 9.31 4.33 -9.75
CA ALA A 138 8.53 5.04 -10.76
C ALA A 138 7.25 4.24 -11.00
N ASP A 139 6.12 4.84 -10.69
CA ASP A 139 4.80 4.21 -10.74
C ASP A 139 3.81 5.10 -11.48
N GLY A 140 2.72 4.51 -11.96
CA GLY A 140 1.64 5.24 -12.63
C GLY A 140 0.87 6.14 -11.67
N ALA A 141 0.61 5.66 -10.46
CA ALA A 141 0.04 6.40 -9.35
C ALA A 141 0.19 5.60 -8.04
N GLY A 142 0.96 6.11 -7.11
CA GLY A 142 1.07 5.58 -5.76
C GLY A 142 0.00 6.13 -4.83
N THR A 143 0.35 6.42 -3.59
CA THR A 143 -0.59 6.93 -2.58
C THR A 143 -1.22 8.26 -3.02
N PHE A 144 -2.52 8.38 -2.77
CA PHE A 144 -3.29 9.60 -3.01
C PHE A 144 -3.32 10.45 -1.73
N PHE A 145 -3.06 11.75 -1.89
CA PHE A 145 -3.03 12.71 -0.80
C PHE A 145 -3.96 13.89 -1.06
N PRO A 146 -4.69 14.39 -0.05
CA PRO A 146 -5.31 15.69 -0.15
C PRO A 146 -4.22 16.78 -0.10
N LEU A 147 -4.22 17.65 -1.09
CA LEU A 147 -3.39 18.84 -1.17
C LEU A 147 -4.29 20.09 -1.20
N ASN A 148 -3.81 21.21 -0.69
CA ASN A 148 -4.52 22.48 -0.81
C ASN A 148 -3.84 23.32 -1.89
N ASN A 149 -4.64 23.84 -2.82
CA ASN A 149 -4.17 24.79 -3.81
C ASN A 149 -4.05 26.22 -3.23
N GLU A 150 -3.60 27.19 -4.04
CA GLU A 150 -3.50 28.60 -3.64
C GLU A 150 -4.84 29.19 -3.16
N ARG A 151 -5.96 28.66 -3.62
CA ARG A 151 -7.30 29.09 -3.25
C ARG A 151 -7.83 28.35 -2.00
N GLN A 152 -6.99 27.56 -1.34
CA GLN A 152 -7.37 26.70 -0.22
C GLN A 152 -8.43 25.63 -0.59
N GLU A 153 -8.55 25.31 -1.88
CA GLU A 153 -9.38 24.22 -2.35
C GLU A 153 -8.62 22.90 -2.22
N SER A 154 -9.29 21.86 -1.74
CA SER A 154 -8.70 20.53 -1.66
C SER A 154 -8.62 19.89 -3.05
N VAL A 155 -7.44 19.50 -3.44
CA VAL A 155 -7.16 18.74 -4.66
C VAL A 155 -6.46 17.44 -4.31
N ILE A 156 -6.55 16.47 -5.19
CA ILE A 156 -5.90 15.18 -4.97
C ILE A 156 -4.56 15.16 -5.70
N GLY A 157 -3.49 15.00 -4.91
CA GLY A 157 -2.17 14.63 -5.40
C GLY A 157 -1.92 13.14 -5.28
N TYR A 158 -0.93 12.62 -5.99
CA TYR A 158 -0.54 11.21 -5.95
C TYR A 158 0.97 11.07 -6.15
N GLU A 159 1.54 10.01 -5.56
CA GLU A 159 2.96 9.69 -5.77
C GLU A 159 3.19 9.28 -7.23
N VAL A 160 4.26 9.79 -7.82
CA VAL A 160 4.67 9.50 -9.21
C VAL A 160 6.05 8.85 -9.24
N GLU A 161 7.05 9.51 -8.67
CA GLU A 161 8.38 8.94 -8.41
C GLU A 161 8.77 9.14 -6.95
N SER A 162 9.57 8.20 -6.44
CA SER A 162 10.15 8.33 -5.10
C SER A 162 11.55 7.73 -5.04
N VAL A 163 12.38 8.31 -4.19
CA VAL A 163 13.73 7.82 -3.91
C VAL A 163 13.87 7.56 -2.43
N PHE A 164 14.36 6.39 -2.09
CA PHE A 164 14.55 5.93 -0.72
C PHE A 164 16.00 5.54 -0.46
N SER A 165 16.50 5.84 0.73
CA SER A 165 17.70 5.23 1.30
C SER A 165 17.28 3.97 2.05
N CYS A 166 17.90 2.84 1.72
CA CYS A 166 17.57 1.55 2.32
C CYS A 166 18.81 1.00 3.02
N GLU A 167 18.66 0.54 4.25
CA GLU A 167 19.71 -0.08 5.05
C GLU A 167 19.11 -1.22 5.89
N TYR A 168 19.70 -2.41 5.77
CA TYR A 168 19.31 -3.57 6.56
C TYR A 168 19.62 -3.35 8.06
N PRO A 169 18.81 -3.81 9.03
CA PRO A 169 17.67 -4.73 8.82
C PRO A 169 16.32 -4.06 8.52
N ALA A 170 16.12 -2.79 8.84
CA ALA A 170 14.76 -2.22 8.80
C ALA A 170 14.72 -0.70 8.58
N ASN A 171 15.76 -0.08 8.07
CA ASN A 171 15.77 1.35 7.83
C ASN A 171 15.50 1.64 6.35
N ILE A 172 14.32 2.18 6.04
CA ILE A 172 13.94 2.67 4.72
C ILE A 172 13.40 4.08 4.89
N SER A 173 14.23 5.07 4.54
CA SER A 173 13.94 6.49 4.72
C SER A 173 13.68 7.16 3.37
N THR A 174 12.66 7.99 3.30
CA THR A 174 12.35 8.77 2.12
C THR A 174 13.37 9.90 1.94
N ILE A 175 13.96 9.99 0.75
CA ILE A 175 14.87 11.08 0.37
C ILE A 175 14.10 12.13 -0.43
N TYR A 176 13.30 11.66 -1.40
CA TYR A 176 12.65 12.52 -2.38
C TYR A 176 11.32 11.89 -2.84
N LYS A 177 10.35 12.76 -3.12
CA LYS A 177 9.12 12.39 -3.84
C LYS A 177 8.77 13.43 -4.89
N HIS A 178 8.36 12.95 -6.06
CA HIS A 178 7.58 13.71 -7.02
C HIS A 178 6.11 13.33 -6.86
N MET A 179 5.27 14.33 -6.65
CA MET A 179 3.82 14.19 -6.55
C MET A 179 3.16 14.87 -7.74
N GLY A 180 2.31 14.11 -8.43
CA GLY A 180 1.50 14.62 -9.52
C GLY A 180 0.16 15.13 -9.05
N THR A 181 -0.41 16.09 -9.75
CA THR A 181 -1.80 16.55 -9.59
C THR A 181 -2.50 16.54 -10.95
N ARG A 182 -3.82 16.40 -10.96
CA ARG A 182 -4.61 16.50 -12.19
C ARG A 182 -5.13 17.90 -12.47
N ASP A 183 -5.19 18.72 -11.44
CA ASP A 183 -5.68 20.07 -11.52
C ASP A 183 -4.51 21.05 -11.57
N ILE A 184 -4.74 22.23 -12.16
CA ILE A 184 -3.73 23.29 -12.22
C ILE A 184 -3.36 23.67 -10.80
N MET A 185 -2.13 23.41 -10.47
CA MET A 185 -1.60 23.63 -9.15
C MET A 185 -0.41 24.54 -9.22
N GLN A 186 -0.22 25.23 -8.14
CA GLN A 186 1.06 25.81 -7.82
C GLN A 186 2.15 24.75 -7.92
N PHE A 187 3.17 25.05 -8.67
CA PHE A 187 4.43 24.34 -8.55
C PHE A 187 4.95 24.53 -7.13
N TYR A 188 5.24 23.44 -6.45
CA TYR A 188 5.89 23.47 -5.15
C TYR A 188 7.19 22.66 -5.22
N GLU A 189 8.23 23.23 -4.65
CA GLU A 189 9.53 22.57 -4.52
C GLU A 189 10.09 22.89 -3.14
N GLY A 190 10.33 21.86 -2.32
CA GLY A 190 10.87 22.05 -0.99
C GLY A 190 10.68 20.86 -0.06
N PRO A 191 11.06 21.01 1.22
CA PRO A 191 10.87 19.97 2.23
C PRO A 191 9.40 19.92 2.66
N ILE A 192 8.89 18.71 2.84
CA ILE A 192 7.60 18.43 3.50
C ILE A 192 7.79 17.40 4.60
N SER A 193 6.81 17.34 5.50
CA SER A 193 6.68 16.29 6.50
C SER A 193 5.42 15.48 6.22
N MET A 194 5.56 14.15 6.23
CA MET A 194 4.43 13.23 6.13
C MET A 194 4.54 12.14 7.18
N ASP A 195 3.39 11.68 7.67
CA ASP A 195 3.33 10.58 8.63
C ASP A 195 3.56 9.24 7.93
N ASP A 196 4.50 8.48 8.48
CA ASP A 196 4.70 7.08 8.14
C ASP A 196 4.08 6.21 9.24
N PRO A 197 3.15 5.30 8.92
CA PRO A 197 2.47 4.48 9.93
C PRO A 197 3.39 3.50 10.66
N LEU A 198 4.61 3.28 10.17
CA LEU A 198 5.59 2.38 10.77
C LEU A 198 6.64 3.10 11.62
N THR A 199 7.06 4.29 11.19
CA THR A 199 8.21 5.00 11.79
C THR A 199 7.86 6.37 12.37
N GLY A 200 6.65 6.87 12.13
CA GLY A 200 6.25 8.23 12.50
C GLY A 200 6.63 9.27 11.45
N PRO A 201 6.63 10.56 11.79
CA PRO A 201 6.85 11.63 10.82
C PRO A 201 8.21 11.53 10.11
N GLU A 202 8.20 11.58 8.80
CA GLU A 202 9.38 11.68 7.94
C GLU A 202 9.43 13.05 7.25
N ASN A 203 10.64 13.63 7.19
CA ASN A 203 10.92 14.85 6.43
C ASN A 203 11.72 14.48 5.20
N PHE A 204 11.27 14.93 4.04
CA PHE A 204 11.94 14.68 2.77
C PHE A 204 11.71 15.83 1.79
N TYR A 205 12.53 15.87 0.74
CA TYR A 205 12.38 16.84 -0.33
C TYR A 205 11.30 16.40 -1.31
N THR A 206 10.44 17.33 -1.74
CA THR A 206 9.38 17.02 -2.70
C THR A 206 9.26 18.07 -3.80
N ILE A 207 8.78 17.60 -4.94
CA ILE A 207 8.28 18.43 -6.04
C ILE A 207 6.82 18.05 -6.25
N ILE A 208 5.95 19.08 -6.29
CA ILE A 208 4.54 18.91 -6.65
C ILE A 208 4.29 19.64 -7.95
N THR A 209 3.75 18.96 -8.95
CA THR A 209 3.56 19.53 -10.29
C THR A 209 2.38 18.85 -11.00
N ASP A 210 1.82 19.53 -12.00
CA ASP A 210 0.84 19.01 -12.95
C ASP A 210 1.49 18.19 -14.11
N ARG A 211 2.83 18.11 -14.12
CA ARG A 211 3.56 17.40 -15.17
C ARG A 211 3.49 15.89 -14.97
N ALA A 212 3.38 15.18 -16.08
CA ALA A 212 3.43 13.74 -16.07
C ALA A 212 4.80 13.21 -15.63
N GLY A 213 4.79 12.19 -14.79
CA GLY A 213 5.99 11.45 -14.44
C GLY A 213 6.49 10.51 -15.54
N ILE A 214 7.58 9.79 -15.24
CA ILE A 214 8.26 8.89 -16.19
C ILE A 214 7.29 7.86 -16.78
N THR A 215 6.48 7.23 -15.96
CA THR A 215 5.53 6.18 -16.38
C THR A 215 4.43 6.73 -17.29
N LYS A 216 3.89 7.90 -16.98
CA LYS A 216 2.88 8.55 -17.85
C LYS A 216 3.47 9.07 -19.15
N THR A 217 4.72 9.49 -19.13
CA THR A 217 5.46 9.83 -20.36
C THR A 217 5.67 8.59 -21.22
N TYR A 218 6.04 7.45 -20.61
CA TYR A 218 6.17 6.18 -21.31
C TYR A 218 4.83 5.74 -21.94
N GLU A 219 3.74 5.79 -21.18
CA GLU A 219 2.39 5.50 -21.67
C GLU A 219 2.01 6.38 -22.88
N ALA A 220 2.25 7.68 -22.78
CA ALA A 220 1.96 8.62 -23.86
C ALA A 220 2.76 8.31 -25.14
N VAL A 221 4.05 7.98 -25.01
CA VAL A 221 4.90 7.58 -26.13
C VAL A 221 4.43 6.25 -26.73
N THR A 222 4.05 5.29 -25.89
CA THR A 222 3.51 3.99 -26.31
C THR A 222 2.26 4.18 -27.17
N ASN A 223 1.32 5.00 -26.69
CA ASN A 223 0.10 5.33 -27.41
C ASN A 223 0.39 6.09 -28.72
N TYR A 224 1.34 7.05 -28.70
CA TYR A 224 1.75 7.78 -29.89
C TYR A 224 2.34 6.85 -30.97
N CYS A 225 3.06 5.80 -30.57
CA CYS A 225 3.60 4.78 -31.47
C CYS A 225 2.54 3.77 -31.98
N GLY A 226 1.28 3.91 -31.56
CA GLY A 226 0.18 3.05 -32.00
C GLY A 226 0.06 1.72 -31.24
N PHE A 227 0.80 1.56 -30.15
CA PHE A 227 0.61 0.42 -29.24
C PHE A 227 -0.52 0.77 -28.26
N THR A 228 -1.63 0.06 -28.35
CA THR A 228 -2.76 0.15 -27.39
C THR A 228 -2.77 -1.10 -26.54
N GLU A 229 -3.17 -0.97 -25.25
CA GLU A 229 -3.43 -2.12 -24.38
C GLU A 229 -4.57 -3.00 -24.90
#